data_973560e06c9fed1aad875af56d3149a9
#
_entry.id   973560e06c9fed1aad875af56d3149a9
#
_cell.length_a   1.000
_cell.length_b   1.000
_cell.length_c   1.000
_cell.angle_alpha   90.00
_cell.angle_beta   90.00
_cell.angle_gamma   90.00
#
_symmetry.space_group_name_H-M   'P 1'
#
loop_
_entity.id
_entity.type
_entity.pdbx_description
1 polymer ?
#
loop_
_entity_poly.entity_id
_entity_poly.type
_entity_poly.pdbx_seq_one_letter_code
_entity_poly.pdbx_strand_id
1 'polypeptide(L)'
;KRQSVQGSSHRPRLAVFKSLKFVYAQVIDDLQGVTLVQANSGEPEILKKLEGGSKSKAAARMVGEALGERAKAKGIDAVVFDRGGYIFHGRVKEVAEGARSKGLDF
;
A
#
# COMPACT_ATOMS: atom_id res chain seq x y z
N LYS A 1 -3.41 8.69 -22.75
CA LYS A 1 -4.45 8.86 -21.73
C LYS A 1 -4.42 7.71 -20.76
N ARG A 2 -4.39 8.04 -19.52
CA ARG A 2 -4.36 7.04 -18.46
C ARG A 2 -5.72 6.39 -18.30
N GLN A 3 -5.74 5.06 -18.23
CA GLN A 3 -6.98 4.34 -17.90
C GLN A 3 -7.21 4.37 -16.41
N SER A 4 -8.47 4.42 -16.01
CA SER A 4 -8.84 4.29 -14.62
C SER A 4 -8.56 2.87 -14.12
N VAL A 5 -7.97 2.76 -12.95
CA VAL A 5 -7.81 1.50 -12.27
C VAL A 5 -8.96 1.36 -11.29
N GLN A 6 -9.66 0.23 -11.36
CA GLN A 6 -10.81 0.01 -10.48
C GLN A 6 -10.71 -1.36 -9.85
N GLY A 7 -10.81 -1.40 -8.54
CA GLY A 7 -10.77 -2.64 -7.78
C GLY A 7 -12.14 -3.25 -7.60
N SER A 8 -12.16 -4.55 -7.37
CA SER A 8 -13.37 -5.32 -7.08
C SER A 8 -13.17 -6.12 -5.79
N SER A 9 -14.20 -6.86 -5.36
CA SER A 9 -14.06 -7.70 -4.19
C SER A 9 -13.08 -8.87 -4.42
N HIS A 10 -12.94 -9.33 -5.67
CA HIS A 10 -11.98 -10.39 -6.00
C HIS A 10 -10.57 -9.87 -6.11
N ARG A 11 -10.42 -8.66 -6.62
CA ARG A 11 -9.12 -8.06 -6.85
C ARG A 11 -9.21 -6.57 -6.56
N PRO A 12 -9.23 -6.22 -5.27
CA PRO A 12 -9.37 -4.82 -4.89
C PRO A 12 -8.15 -3.99 -5.29
N ARG A 13 -8.30 -2.69 -5.26
CA ARG A 13 -7.26 -1.76 -5.70
C ARG A 13 -6.31 -1.42 -4.54
N LEU A 14 -5.02 -1.65 -4.76
CA LEU A 14 -4.00 -1.18 -3.83
C LEU A 14 -3.57 0.21 -4.27
N ALA A 15 -3.93 1.21 -3.50
CA ALA A 15 -3.61 2.61 -3.78
C ALA A 15 -2.50 3.09 -2.87
N VAL A 16 -1.54 3.79 -3.44
CA VAL A 16 -0.42 4.39 -2.70
C VAL A 16 -0.48 5.90 -2.89
N PHE A 17 -0.36 6.64 -1.82
CA PHE A 17 -0.25 8.10 -1.90
C PHE A 17 0.65 8.62 -0.80
N LYS A 18 1.12 9.84 -0.98
CA LYS A 18 2.09 10.46 -0.10
C LYS A 18 1.59 11.82 0.35
N SER A 19 1.88 12.16 1.61
CA SER A 19 1.72 13.52 2.11
C SER A 19 3.12 14.08 2.41
N LEU A 20 3.17 15.27 2.98
CA LEU A 20 4.45 15.88 3.36
C LEU A 20 5.21 15.03 4.39
N LYS A 21 4.50 14.31 5.25
CA LYS A 21 5.11 13.59 6.37
C LYS A 21 5.07 12.09 6.22
N PHE A 22 4.08 11.54 5.53
CA PHE A 22 3.82 10.11 5.58
C PHE A 22 3.57 9.51 4.21
N VAL A 23 3.80 8.19 4.14
CA VAL A 23 3.43 7.35 3.01
C VAL A 23 2.22 6.53 3.44
N TYR A 24 1.23 6.43 2.57
CA TYR A 24 -0.03 5.73 2.86
C TYR A 24 -0.26 4.65 1.81
N ALA A 25 -0.84 3.54 2.24
CA ALA A 25 -1.30 2.50 1.34
C ALA A 25 -2.66 2.01 1.80
N GLN A 26 -3.55 1.79 0.85
CA GLN A 26 -4.91 1.30 1.12
C GLN A 26 -5.29 0.24 0.12
N VAL A 27 -6.06 -0.75 0.56
CA VAL A 27 -6.70 -1.72 -0.32
C VAL A 27 -8.18 -1.39 -0.33
N ILE A 28 -8.71 -1.06 -1.50
CA ILE A 28 -10.04 -0.48 -1.66
C ILE A 28 -10.88 -1.34 -2.58
N ASP A 29 -12.11 -1.64 -2.15
CA ASP A 29 -13.14 -2.23 -2.98
C ASP A 29 -13.96 -1.09 -3.58
N ASP A 30 -13.70 -0.77 -4.84
CA ASP A 30 -14.36 0.36 -5.50
C ASP A 30 -15.83 0.12 -5.78
N LEU A 31 -16.24 -1.14 -5.89
CA LEU A 31 -17.65 -1.46 -6.14
C LEU A 31 -18.51 -1.17 -4.92
N GLN A 32 -17.96 -1.41 -3.72
CA GLN A 32 -18.66 -1.11 -2.48
C GLN A 32 -18.29 0.23 -1.89
N GLY A 33 -17.25 0.85 -2.40
CA GLY A 33 -16.78 2.14 -1.90
C GLY A 33 -16.18 2.08 -0.51
N VAL A 34 -15.53 0.97 -0.16
CA VAL A 34 -14.95 0.80 1.18
C VAL A 34 -13.47 0.52 1.13
N THR A 35 -12.76 1.00 2.13
CA THR A 35 -11.35 0.67 2.35
C THR A 35 -11.30 -0.59 3.20
N LEU A 36 -10.73 -1.66 2.64
CA LEU A 36 -10.68 -2.95 3.31
C LEU A 36 -9.52 -3.04 4.30
N VAL A 37 -8.37 -2.50 3.92
CA VAL A 37 -7.15 -2.50 4.75
C VAL A 37 -6.41 -1.21 4.49
N GLN A 38 -5.65 -0.75 5.48
CA GLN A 38 -4.81 0.42 5.32
C GLN A 38 -3.56 0.31 6.17
N ALA A 39 -2.52 1.04 5.78
CA ALA A 39 -1.29 1.18 6.54
C ALA A 39 -0.65 2.53 6.18
N ASN A 40 0.06 3.11 7.12
CA ASN A 40 0.80 4.34 6.84
C ASN A 40 2.03 4.44 7.74
N SER A 41 2.99 5.26 7.31
CA SER A 41 4.27 5.38 8.02
C SER A 41 4.18 6.22 9.30
N GLY A 42 3.03 6.79 9.60
CA GLY A 42 2.78 7.50 10.86
C GLY A 42 2.30 6.59 11.98
N GLU A 43 2.05 5.31 11.71
CA GLU A 43 1.58 4.40 12.75
C GLU A 43 2.68 4.15 13.78
N PRO A 44 2.34 4.12 15.08
CA PRO A 44 3.35 3.96 16.13
C PRO A 44 4.23 2.72 15.97
N GLU A 45 3.66 1.61 15.54
CA GLU A 45 4.41 0.37 15.35
C GLU A 45 5.48 0.49 14.28
N ILE A 46 5.17 1.25 13.23
CA ILE A 46 6.11 1.47 12.13
C ILE A 46 7.16 2.49 12.54
N LEU A 47 6.73 3.58 13.18
CA LEU A 47 7.65 4.63 13.62
C LEU A 47 8.71 4.10 14.59
N LYS A 48 8.34 3.19 15.48
CA LYS A 48 9.27 2.61 16.45
C LYS A 48 10.43 1.88 15.79
N LYS A 49 10.22 1.32 14.62
CA LYS A 49 11.22 0.52 13.91
C LYS A 49 12.07 1.36 12.96
N LEU A 50 11.73 2.64 12.80
CA LEU A 50 12.40 3.51 11.84
C LEU A 50 13.41 4.43 12.52
N GLU A 51 14.62 4.42 11.99
CA GLU A 51 15.64 5.36 12.41
C GLU A 51 15.77 6.54 11.45
N GLY A 52 15.36 6.34 10.20
CA GLY A 52 15.51 7.34 9.14
C GLY A 52 14.31 8.24 8.93
N GLY A 53 13.28 8.12 9.75
CA GLY A 53 12.08 8.93 9.63
C GLY A 53 11.01 8.34 8.74
N SER A 54 9.80 8.89 8.84
CA SER A 54 8.59 8.32 8.26
C SER A 54 8.45 8.48 6.76
N LYS A 55 9.37 9.20 6.10
CA LYS A 55 9.33 9.41 4.64
C LYS A 55 10.38 8.63 3.88
N SER A 56 11.20 7.84 4.56
CA SER A 56 12.28 7.10 3.91
C SER A 56 11.76 5.94 3.07
N LYS A 57 12.64 5.40 2.22
CA LYS A 57 12.32 4.17 1.48
C LYS A 57 12.08 3.00 2.43
N ALA A 58 12.81 2.94 3.54
CA ALA A 58 12.60 1.92 4.55
C ALA A 58 11.20 2.02 5.13
N ALA A 59 10.72 3.24 5.41
CA ALA A 59 9.36 3.45 5.89
C ALA A 59 8.33 2.96 4.88
N ALA A 60 8.52 3.29 3.60
CA ALA A 60 7.63 2.88 2.53
C ALA A 60 7.55 1.34 2.44
N ARG A 61 8.70 0.66 2.54
CA ARG A 61 8.71 -0.79 2.51
C ARG A 61 7.96 -1.39 3.69
N MET A 62 8.14 -0.83 4.88
CA MET A 62 7.42 -1.29 6.08
C MET A 62 5.91 -1.08 5.95
N VAL A 63 5.49 0.02 5.34
CA VAL A 63 4.08 0.27 5.05
C VAL A 63 3.53 -0.83 4.14
N GLY A 64 4.28 -1.16 3.07
CA GLY A 64 3.89 -2.23 2.15
C GLY A 64 3.81 -3.57 2.85
N GLU A 65 4.78 -3.90 3.68
CA GLU A 65 4.79 -5.15 4.44
C GLU A 65 3.59 -5.23 5.39
N ALA A 66 3.33 -4.17 6.14
CA ALA A 66 2.18 -4.14 7.05
C ALA A 66 0.86 -4.28 6.29
N LEU A 67 0.73 -3.59 5.17
CA LEU A 67 -0.46 -3.70 4.34
C LEU A 67 -0.65 -5.11 3.82
N GLY A 68 0.42 -5.72 3.33
CA GLY A 68 0.38 -7.09 2.81
C GLY A 68 -0.06 -8.09 3.88
N GLU A 69 0.50 -7.98 5.07
CA GLU A 69 0.12 -8.84 6.19
C GLU A 69 -1.35 -8.65 6.56
N ARG A 70 -1.81 -7.42 6.63
CA ARG A 70 -3.19 -7.12 6.99
C ARG A 70 -4.17 -7.60 5.93
N ALA A 71 -3.80 -7.47 4.65
CA ALA A 71 -4.61 -7.95 3.55
C ALA A 71 -4.73 -9.47 3.58
N LYS A 72 -3.62 -10.18 3.77
CA LYS A 72 -3.63 -11.64 3.85
C LYS A 72 -4.47 -12.12 5.04
N ALA A 73 -4.39 -11.43 6.16
CA ALA A 73 -5.19 -11.76 7.34
C ALA A 73 -6.69 -11.65 7.06
N LYS A 74 -7.09 -10.81 6.11
CA LYS A 74 -8.50 -10.68 5.69
C LYS A 74 -8.86 -11.58 4.53
N GLY A 75 -7.95 -12.44 4.09
CA GLY A 75 -8.20 -13.33 2.97
C GLY A 75 -8.04 -12.71 1.59
N ILE A 76 -7.40 -11.56 1.52
CA ILE A 76 -7.13 -10.89 0.23
C ILE A 76 -5.80 -11.41 -0.29
N ASP A 77 -5.82 -12.07 -1.44
CA ASP A 77 -4.62 -12.67 -2.03
C ASP A 77 -4.08 -11.88 -3.22
N ALA A 78 -4.94 -11.15 -3.92
CA ALA A 78 -4.58 -10.45 -5.15
C ALA A 78 -5.18 -9.05 -5.16
N VAL A 79 -4.44 -8.11 -5.73
CA VAL A 79 -4.89 -6.73 -5.87
C VAL A 79 -4.49 -6.22 -7.25
N VAL A 80 -5.12 -5.11 -7.69
CA VAL A 80 -4.63 -4.34 -8.83
C VAL A 80 -3.90 -3.13 -8.26
N PHE A 81 -2.70 -2.86 -8.78
CA PHE A 81 -1.88 -1.80 -8.24
C PHE A 81 -2.19 -0.47 -8.91
N ASP A 82 -2.53 0.54 -8.10
CA ASP A 82 -2.76 1.90 -8.56
C ASP A 82 -1.76 2.83 -7.88
N ARG A 83 -0.80 3.30 -8.64
CA ARG A 83 0.23 4.21 -8.12
C ARG A 83 -0.23 5.67 -8.07
N GLY A 84 -1.49 5.96 -8.42
CA GLY A 84 -2.07 7.29 -8.28
C GLY A 84 -1.42 8.37 -9.12
N GLY A 85 -0.82 8.00 -10.26
CA GLY A 85 -0.09 8.95 -11.10
C GLY A 85 1.37 9.12 -10.72
N TYR A 86 1.81 8.57 -9.59
CA TYR A 86 3.23 8.59 -9.24
C TYR A 86 4.02 7.66 -10.15
N ILE A 87 5.29 7.99 -10.37
CA ILE A 87 6.20 7.12 -11.08
C ILE A 87 6.46 5.88 -10.22
N PHE A 88 6.52 4.69 -10.84
CA PHE A 88 6.85 3.45 -10.13
C PHE A 88 8.33 3.46 -9.80
N HIS A 89 8.69 4.20 -8.77
CA HIS A 89 10.08 4.46 -8.40
C HIS A 89 10.12 4.89 -6.94
N GLY A 90 11.28 4.73 -6.31
CA GLY A 90 11.49 5.19 -4.96
C GLY A 90 10.49 4.60 -3.97
N ARG A 91 9.82 5.46 -3.22
CA ARG A 91 8.90 5.02 -2.16
C ARG A 91 7.70 4.23 -2.68
N VAL A 92 7.17 4.59 -3.84
CA VAL A 92 6.05 3.85 -4.42
C VAL A 92 6.46 2.42 -4.72
N LYS A 93 7.65 2.25 -5.32
CA LYS A 93 8.19 0.92 -5.59
C LYS A 93 8.41 0.13 -4.30
N GLU A 94 8.91 0.77 -3.25
CA GLU A 94 9.15 0.09 -1.97
C GLU A 94 7.86 -0.41 -1.33
N VAL A 95 6.78 0.36 -1.40
CA VAL A 95 5.48 -0.10 -0.91
C VAL A 95 5.05 -1.36 -1.67
N ALA A 96 5.16 -1.33 -3.00
CA ALA A 96 4.78 -2.48 -3.82
C ALA A 96 5.62 -3.71 -3.49
N GLU A 97 6.93 -3.54 -3.37
CA GLU A 97 7.83 -4.66 -3.04
C GLU A 97 7.54 -5.22 -1.65
N GLY A 98 7.27 -4.35 -0.69
CA GLY A 98 6.89 -4.78 0.66
C GLY A 98 5.63 -5.62 0.67
N ALA A 99 4.60 -5.16 -0.04
CA ALA A 99 3.34 -5.89 -0.13
C ALA A 99 3.52 -7.24 -0.83
N ARG A 100 4.29 -7.27 -1.92
CA ARG A 100 4.59 -8.52 -2.63
C ARG A 100 5.35 -9.51 -1.77
N SER A 101 6.26 -9.02 -0.93
CA SER A 101 7.04 -9.89 -0.05
C SER A 101 6.18 -10.63 0.97
N LYS A 102 4.97 -10.13 1.23
CA LYS A 102 4.02 -10.77 2.15
C LYS A 102 2.98 -11.61 1.43
N GLY A 103 3.12 -11.81 0.14
CA GLY A 103 2.31 -12.74 -0.62
C GLY A 103 1.17 -12.16 -1.43
N LEU A 104 1.06 -10.84 -1.51
CA LEU A 104 0.06 -10.24 -2.40
C LEU A 104 0.47 -10.40 -3.84
N ASP A 105 -0.48 -10.80 -4.67
CA ASP A 105 -0.28 -10.99 -6.11
C ASP A 105 -0.73 -9.72 -6.85
N PHE A 106 0.18 -9.15 -7.59
CA PHE A 106 -0.11 -8.06 -8.51
C PHE A 106 1.09 -7.71 -9.38
#